data_fe2cdd26a93fac6c243c8d2e23d9950a
#
_entry.id   fe2cdd26a93fac6c243c8d2e23d9950a
#
_cell.length_a   1.000
_cell.length_b   1.000
_cell.length_c   1.000
_cell.angle_alpha   90.00
_cell.angle_beta   90.00
_cell.angle_gamma   90.00
#
_symmetry.space_group_name_H-M   'P 1'
#
loop_
_entity.id
_entity.type
_entity.pdbx_description
1 polymer ?
#
loop_
_entity_poly.entity_id
_entity_poly.type
_entity_poly.pdbx_seq_one_letter_code
_entity_poly.pdbx_strand_id
1 'polypeptide(L)'
;MSEAVDFGWVPTGPREAFLWFFGVPLRPQTYANLLYLALMFPLGVVYLSVFIGGLMTGGLLAVVLVGFVVLVGLMYLVRELAAFERALADRLLAVDVPARETPPPSGAKANFRYVLTDMRTWTGVVHVASKFGLGVAVSVALMSLSLFSLVFTLVPLNYRNANIGIFPPGGEVSFAPTVTFELGTWEMGLTVPIRFTTWTVDSLSDALVLSSSGIFLAFASLHVVNLMAWLLGWYTRILLGGSDRSALRRAFEE
;
A
#
# COMPACT_ATOMS: atom_id res chain seq x y z
N MET A 1 8.91 -13.28 -24.11
CA MET A 1 9.34 -14.03 -22.92
C MET A 1 8.79 -13.28 -21.73
N SER A 2 7.72 -13.80 -21.14
CA SER A 2 7.06 -13.20 -19.97
C SER A 2 8.02 -13.27 -18.80
N GLU A 3 8.57 -12.16 -18.36
CA GLU A 3 8.99 -12.06 -16.97
C GLU A 3 7.71 -12.08 -16.14
N ALA A 4 7.20 -13.30 -15.90
CA ALA A 4 6.31 -13.56 -14.79
C ALA A 4 6.96 -12.88 -13.60
N VAL A 5 6.24 -11.99 -12.93
CA VAL A 5 6.64 -11.36 -11.69
C VAL A 5 7.11 -12.50 -10.80
N ASP A 6 8.41 -12.66 -10.72
CA ASP A 6 9.02 -13.66 -9.88
C ASP A 6 8.69 -13.25 -8.45
N PHE A 7 7.60 -13.83 -7.92
CA PHE A 7 7.31 -13.81 -6.50
C PHE A 7 8.42 -14.57 -5.76
N GLY A 8 9.60 -14.40 -6.25
CA GLY A 8 10.94 -14.82 -5.87
C GLY A 8 11.03 -15.77 -4.71
N TRP A 9 9.97 -16.56 -4.45
CA TRP A 9 10.01 -17.67 -3.52
C TRP A 9 8.61 -18.10 -3.04
N VAL A 10 7.96 -18.92 -3.78
CA VAL A 10 6.87 -19.74 -3.24
C VAL A 10 7.54 -20.92 -2.56
N PRO A 11 7.44 -21.07 -1.23
CA PRO A 11 8.08 -22.20 -0.54
C PRO A 11 7.49 -23.51 -1.04
N THR A 12 8.36 -24.44 -1.44
CA THR A 12 7.98 -25.75 -1.98
C THR A 12 7.83 -26.81 -0.89
N GLY A 13 8.25 -26.49 0.35
CA GLY A 13 8.19 -27.38 1.50
C GLY A 13 7.96 -26.67 2.84
N PRO A 14 7.54 -27.41 3.88
CA PRO A 14 7.19 -26.83 5.18
C PRO A 14 8.36 -26.12 5.87
N ARG A 15 9.58 -26.62 5.73
CA ARG A 15 10.80 -25.98 6.26
C ARG A 15 11.07 -24.65 5.57
N GLU A 16 10.90 -24.61 4.27
CA GLU A 16 11.09 -23.41 3.47
C GLU A 16 10.02 -22.37 3.79
N ALA A 17 8.76 -22.80 3.96
CA ALA A 17 7.68 -21.92 4.39
C ALA A 17 7.96 -21.29 5.76
N PHE A 18 8.49 -22.05 6.69
CA PHE A 18 8.88 -21.56 8.01
C PHE A 18 10.01 -20.52 7.91
N LEU A 19 11.09 -20.83 7.20
CA LEU A 19 12.21 -19.89 7.00
C LEU A 19 11.79 -18.65 6.20
N TRP A 20 10.88 -18.81 5.25
CA TRP A 20 10.32 -17.70 4.49
C TRP A 20 9.52 -16.75 5.39
N PHE A 21 8.65 -17.30 6.24
CA PHE A 21 7.79 -16.52 7.12
C PHE A 21 8.59 -15.82 8.23
N PHE A 22 9.41 -16.57 8.97
CA PHE A 22 10.17 -16.02 10.11
C PHE A 22 11.45 -15.31 9.70
N GLY A 23 11.92 -15.47 8.47
CA GLY A 23 13.08 -14.78 7.93
C GLY A 23 12.80 -13.36 7.43
N VAL A 24 11.55 -12.91 7.37
CA VAL A 24 11.17 -11.60 6.84
C VAL A 24 11.86 -10.42 7.54
N PRO A 25 12.11 -10.40 8.88
CA PRO A 25 12.82 -9.31 9.52
C PRO A 25 14.29 -9.20 9.16
N LEU A 26 14.88 -10.26 8.60
CA LEU A 26 16.29 -10.27 8.20
C LEU A 26 16.51 -9.74 6.77
N ARG A 27 15.44 -9.40 6.05
CA ARG A 27 15.51 -8.90 4.69
C ARG A 27 15.63 -7.38 4.67
N PRO A 28 16.74 -6.80 4.15
CA PRO A 28 16.90 -5.34 4.08
C PRO A 28 15.78 -4.66 3.28
N GLN A 29 15.28 -5.33 2.24
CA GLN A 29 14.17 -4.83 1.41
C GLN A 29 12.90 -4.56 2.21
N THR A 30 12.60 -5.35 3.25
CA THR A 30 11.43 -5.12 4.12
C THR A 30 11.51 -3.75 4.81
N TYR A 31 12.68 -3.33 5.24
CA TYR A 31 12.89 -2.02 5.87
C TYR A 31 12.85 -0.87 4.85
N ALA A 32 13.35 -1.08 3.65
CA ALA A 32 13.21 -0.11 2.56
C ALA A 32 11.74 0.07 2.18
N ASN A 33 10.98 -1.02 2.08
CA ASN A 33 9.54 -1.00 1.86
C ASN A 33 8.81 -0.25 2.99
N LEU A 34 9.15 -0.55 4.24
CA LEU A 34 8.57 0.13 5.41
C LEU A 34 8.86 1.63 5.39
N LEU A 35 10.10 2.02 5.06
CA LEU A 35 10.49 3.42 4.93
C LEU A 35 9.67 4.12 3.83
N TYR A 36 9.51 3.50 2.67
CA TYR A 36 8.68 4.05 1.60
C TYR A 36 7.23 4.27 2.05
N LEU A 37 6.63 3.27 2.69
CA LEU A 37 5.26 3.33 3.20
C LEU A 37 5.11 4.41 4.29
N ALA A 38 6.08 4.54 5.19
CA ALA A 38 6.07 5.56 6.24
C ALA A 38 6.19 6.99 5.66
N LEU A 39 6.92 7.15 4.56
CA LEU A 39 7.05 8.43 3.86
C LEU A 39 5.79 8.81 3.06
N MET A 40 4.90 7.87 2.75
CA MET A 40 3.73 8.15 1.90
C MET A 40 2.81 9.22 2.48
N PHE A 41 2.52 9.16 3.77
CA PHE A 41 1.63 10.14 4.42
C PHE A 41 2.25 11.55 4.47
N PRO A 42 3.46 11.75 5.02
CA PRO A 42 4.04 13.10 5.07
C PRO A 42 4.26 13.71 3.67
N LEU A 43 4.72 12.91 2.70
CA LEU A 43 4.84 13.37 1.31
C LEU A 43 3.47 13.69 0.72
N GLY A 44 2.45 12.86 0.99
CA GLY A 44 1.08 13.08 0.54
C GLY A 44 0.50 14.39 1.08
N VAL A 45 0.76 14.74 2.34
CA VAL A 45 0.36 16.03 2.93
C VAL A 45 1.03 17.20 2.21
N VAL A 46 2.35 17.12 1.98
CA VAL A 46 3.10 18.16 1.25
C VAL A 46 2.56 18.32 -0.17
N TYR A 47 2.38 17.22 -0.89
CA TYR A 47 1.91 17.25 -2.27
C TYR A 47 0.49 17.82 -2.39
N LEU A 48 -0.41 17.40 -1.50
CA LEU A 48 -1.77 17.91 -1.48
C LEU A 48 -1.79 19.41 -1.17
N SER A 49 -0.99 19.86 -0.21
CA SER A 49 -0.88 21.28 0.17
C SER A 49 -0.38 22.13 -1.00
N VAL A 50 0.67 21.67 -1.69
CA VAL A 50 1.22 22.33 -2.87
C VAL A 50 0.19 22.36 -4.01
N PHE A 51 -0.48 21.25 -4.25
CA PHE A 51 -1.45 21.09 -5.33
C PHE A 51 -2.69 21.98 -5.11
N ILE A 52 -3.31 21.91 -3.92
CA ILE A 52 -4.47 22.74 -3.58
C ILE A 52 -4.06 24.22 -3.52
N GLY A 53 -2.96 24.56 -2.85
CA GLY A 53 -2.46 25.93 -2.76
C GLY A 53 -2.17 26.53 -4.13
N GLY A 54 -1.52 25.75 -5.02
CA GLY A 54 -1.25 26.16 -6.39
C GLY A 54 -2.52 26.36 -7.23
N LEU A 55 -3.50 25.45 -7.11
CA LEU A 55 -4.79 25.59 -7.79
C LEU A 55 -5.59 26.79 -7.30
N MET A 56 -5.67 27.00 -5.98
CA MET A 56 -6.39 28.14 -5.39
C MET A 56 -5.74 29.47 -5.78
N THR A 57 -4.43 29.56 -5.61
CA THR A 57 -3.68 30.79 -5.97
C THR A 57 -3.75 31.05 -7.47
N GLY A 58 -3.52 30.03 -8.30
CA GLY A 58 -3.60 30.15 -9.74
C GLY A 58 -5.01 30.53 -10.23
N GLY A 59 -6.05 29.91 -9.64
CA GLY A 59 -7.45 30.21 -9.95
C GLY A 59 -7.84 31.62 -9.55
N LEU A 60 -7.48 32.05 -8.34
CA LEU A 60 -7.76 33.41 -7.86
C LEU A 60 -7.08 34.47 -8.72
N LEU A 61 -5.81 34.28 -9.06
CA LEU A 61 -5.02 35.20 -9.86
C LEU A 61 -5.29 35.09 -11.37
N ALA A 62 -6.10 34.13 -11.81
CA ALA A 62 -6.46 33.96 -13.23
C ALA A 62 -7.20 35.17 -13.77
N VAL A 63 -7.96 35.90 -12.92
CA VAL A 63 -8.66 37.14 -13.26
C VAL A 63 -7.70 38.22 -13.79
N VAL A 64 -6.49 38.26 -13.25
CA VAL A 64 -5.44 39.24 -13.66
C VAL A 64 -4.39 38.63 -14.60
N LEU A 65 -4.72 37.49 -15.24
CA LEU A 65 -3.87 36.73 -16.15
C LEU A 65 -2.59 36.12 -15.51
N VAL A 66 -2.17 36.61 -14.36
CA VAL A 66 -1.00 36.05 -13.63
C VAL A 66 -1.24 34.61 -13.16
N GLY A 67 -2.49 34.29 -12.86
CA GLY A 67 -2.86 32.95 -12.43
C GLY A 67 -2.55 31.85 -13.45
N PHE A 68 -2.60 32.15 -14.74
CA PHE A 68 -2.20 31.18 -15.77
C PHE A 68 -0.71 30.80 -15.66
N VAL A 69 0.15 31.75 -15.31
CA VAL A 69 1.59 31.49 -15.08
C VAL A 69 1.76 30.57 -13.86
N VAL A 70 0.99 30.81 -12.79
CA VAL A 70 1.00 29.96 -11.58
C VAL A 70 0.53 28.54 -11.91
N LEU A 71 -0.57 28.37 -12.64
CA LEU A 71 -1.10 27.07 -13.02
C LEU A 71 -0.12 26.29 -13.92
N VAL A 72 0.52 26.97 -14.85
CA VAL A 72 1.58 26.36 -15.68
C VAL A 72 2.77 25.94 -14.82
N GLY A 73 3.21 26.80 -13.91
CA GLY A 73 4.26 26.49 -12.92
C GLY A 73 3.89 25.24 -12.08
N LEU A 74 2.63 25.15 -11.66
CA LEU A 74 2.13 23.98 -10.94
C LEU A 74 2.24 22.70 -11.78
N MET A 75 1.92 22.74 -13.07
CA MET A 75 2.07 21.58 -13.96
C MET A 75 3.54 21.12 -14.07
N TYR A 76 4.48 22.06 -14.17
CA TYR A 76 5.90 21.71 -14.14
C TYR A 76 6.31 21.11 -12.81
N LEU A 77 5.86 21.69 -11.69
CA LEU A 77 6.15 21.18 -10.35
C LEU A 77 5.61 19.75 -10.16
N VAL A 78 4.39 19.46 -10.61
CA VAL A 78 3.82 18.10 -10.57
C VAL A 78 4.70 17.10 -11.34
N ARG A 79 5.29 17.52 -12.46
CA ARG A 79 6.21 16.66 -13.24
C ARG A 79 7.50 16.37 -12.48
N GLU A 80 8.05 17.36 -11.77
CA GLU A 80 9.23 17.16 -10.92
C GLU A 80 8.90 16.26 -9.72
N LEU A 81 7.75 16.46 -9.08
CA LEU A 81 7.28 15.56 -8.02
C LEU A 81 7.09 14.12 -8.52
N ALA A 82 6.54 13.94 -9.71
CA ALA A 82 6.41 12.63 -10.33
C ALA A 82 7.79 12.00 -10.68
N ALA A 83 8.77 12.82 -11.06
CA ALA A 83 10.15 12.35 -11.27
C ALA A 83 10.81 11.94 -9.95
N PHE A 84 10.62 12.71 -8.88
CA PHE A 84 11.06 12.37 -7.54
C PHE A 84 10.43 11.06 -7.04
N GLU A 85 9.13 10.87 -7.23
CA GLU A 85 8.42 9.63 -6.85
C GLU A 85 8.94 8.40 -7.60
N ARG A 86 9.27 8.53 -8.88
CA ARG A 86 9.93 7.46 -9.65
C ARG A 86 11.27 7.08 -9.02
N ALA A 87 12.10 8.08 -8.73
CA ALA A 87 13.40 7.83 -8.11
C ALA A 87 13.27 7.23 -6.70
N LEU A 88 12.23 7.60 -5.96
CA LEU A 88 11.95 7.05 -4.64
C LEU A 88 11.50 5.58 -4.73
N ALA A 89 10.59 5.27 -5.66
CA ALA A 89 10.11 3.91 -5.91
C ALA A 89 11.23 3.01 -6.41
N ASP A 90 12.06 3.47 -7.35
CA ASP A 90 13.22 2.73 -7.86
C ASP A 90 14.19 2.36 -6.73
N ARG A 91 14.52 3.31 -5.86
CA ARG A 91 15.48 3.11 -4.76
C ARG A 91 14.95 2.28 -3.60
N LEU A 92 13.69 2.49 -3.20
CA LEU A 92 13.14 1.87 -1.99
C LEU A 92 12.30 0.64 -2.27
N LEU A 93 11.55 0.60 -3.36
CA LEU A 93 10.69 -0.54 -3.72
C LEU A 93 11.39 -1.53 -4.66
N ALA A 94 12.60 -1.20 -5.15
CA ALA A 94 13.31 -1.98 -6.17
C ALA A 94 12.44 -2.27 -7.41
N VAL A 95 11.62 -1.30 -7.80
CA VAL A 95 10.73 -1.38 -8.97
C VAL A 95 11.32 -0.51 -10.06
N ASP A 96 11.76 -1.12 -11.16
CA ASP A 96 12.21 -0.38 -12.33
C ASP A 96 11.01 0.40 -12.92
N VAL A 97 11.09 1.73 -12.82
CA VAL A 97 10.12 2.64 -13.42
C VAL A 97 10.81 3.34 -14.59
N PRO A 98 10.54 2.93 -15.84
CA PRO A 98 11.27 3.41 -17.00
C PRO A 98 11.30 4.94 -17.08
N ALA A 99 12.50 5.48 -17.26
CA ALA A 99 12.69 6.90 -17.46
C ALA A 99 12.11 7.35 -18.81
N ARG A 100 11.89 8.64 -18.93
CA ARG A 100 11.35 9.24 -20.15
C ARG A 100 12.37 9.20 -21.28
N GLU A 101 12.02 8.57 -22.39
CA GLU A 101 12.89 8.50 -23.57
C GLU A 101 12.82 9.75 -24.48
N THR A 102 11.71 10.50 -24.45
CA THR A 102 11.53 11.65 -25.35
C THR A 102 11.90 12.98 -24.67
N PRO A 103 12.90 13.71 -25.18
CA PRO A 103 13.20 15.04 -24.70
C PRO A 103 12.03 16.00 -24.98
N PRO A 104 11.79 17.01 -24.13
CA PRO A 104 10.77 18.01 -24.37
C PRO A 104 11.10 18.80 -25.64
N PRO A 105 10.08 19.24 -26.42
CA PRO A 105 10.32 20.00 -27.62
C PRO A 105 10.99 21.35 -27.30
N SER A 106 11.84 21.82 -28.21
CA SER A 106 12.51 23.11 -28.07
C SER A 106 11.53 24.28 -28.35
N GLY A 107 11.56 25.29 -27.50
CA GLY A 107 10.74 26.49 -27.61
C GLY A 107 9.59 26.56 -26.61
N ALA A 108 9.37 27.75 -25.99
CA ALA A 108 8.42 27.96 -24.89
C ALA A 108 6.97 27.56 -25.25
N LYS A 109 6.48 27.96 -26.45
CA LYS A 109 5.12 27.64 -26.92
C LYS A 109 4.93 26.14 -27.16
N ALA A 110 5.92 25.49 -27.77
CA ALA A 110 5.87 24.05 -28.05
C ALA A 110 5.93 23.23 -26.74
N ASN A 111 6.78 23.66 -25.82
CA ASN A 111 6.87 23.02 -24.50
C ASN A 111 5.61 23.21 -23.64
N PHE A 112 5.01 24.40 -23.67
CA PHE A 112 3.73 24.66 -23.00
C PHE A 112 2.61 23.75 -23.52
N ARG A 113 2.43 23.70 -24.86
CA ARG A 113 1.44 22.79 -25.46
C ARG A 113 1.70 21.34 -25.08
N TYR A 114 2.96 20.94 -25.10
CA TYR A 114 3.38 19.60 -24.75
C TYR A 114 3.00 19.24 -23.30
N VAL A 115 3.28 20.12 -22.33
CA VAL A 115 2.94 19.87 -20.91
C VAL A 115 1.43 19.69 -20.72
N LEU A 116 0.60 20.44 -21.44
CA LEU A 116 -0.86 20.35 -21.35
C LEU A 116 -1.45 19.11 -22.06
N THR A 117 -0.83 18.68 -23.16
CA THR A 117 -1.38 17.60 -24.00
C THR A 117 -0.74 16.23 -23.70
N ASP A 118 0.39 16.20 -23.00
CA ASP A 118 1.05 14.95 -22.65
C ASP A 118 0.28 14.20 -21.57
N MET A 119 -0.23 13.02 -21.89
CA MET A 119 -0.96 12.14 -20.97
C MET A 119 -0.17 11.84 -19.68
N ARG A 120 1.16 11.82 -19.77
CA ARG A 120 2.06 11.58 -18.61
C ARG A 120 1.99 12.72 -17.57
N THR A 121 1.71 13.94 -17.98
CA THR A 121 1.45 15.04 -17.04
C THR A 121 0.20 14.75 -16.22
N TRP A 122 -0.86 14.28 -16.86
CA TRP A 122 -2.12 13.97 -16.20
C TRP A 122 -2.05 12.73 -15.31
N THR A 123 -1.36 11.67 -15.74
CA THR A 123 -1.10 10.51 -14.87
C THR A 123 -0.23 10.88 -13.68
N GLY A 124 0.73 11.79 -13.86
CA GLY A 124 1.50 12.41 -12.76
C GLY A 124 0.62 13.19 -11.80
N VAL A 125 -0.34 14.00 -12.31
CA VAL A 125 -1.33 14.71 -11.48
C VAL A 125 -2.15 13.70 -10.65
N VAL A 126 -2.66 12.64 -11.29
CA VAL A 126 -3.43 11.59 -10.58
C VAL A 126 -2.58 10.93 -9.50
N HIS A 127 -1.32 10.58 -9.81
CA HIS A 127 -0.42 9.96 -8.84
C HIS A 127 -0.15 10.87 -7.63
N VAL A 128 0.22 12.14 -7.89
CA VAL A 128 0.51 13.12 -6.83
C VAL A 128 -0.74 13.41 -5.99
N ALA A 129 -1.91 13.58 -6.61
CA ALA A 129 -3.17 13.84 -5.91
C ALA A 129 -3.62 12.64 -5.07
N SER A 130 -3.49 11.41 -5.57
CA SER A 130 -3.86 10.19 -4.85
C SER A 130 -2.92 9.85 -3.69
N LYS A 131 -1.69 10.38 -3.70
CA LYS A 131 -0.66 10.07 -2.70
C LYS A 131 -1.12 10.33 -1.27
N PHE A 132 -1.88 11.40 -1.03
CA PHE A 132 -2.42 11.71 0.30
C PHE A 132 -3.41 10.63 0.76
N GLY A 133 -4.42 10.30 -0.04
CA GLY A 133 -5.44 9.29 0.32
C GLY A 133 -4.83 7.91 0.54
N LEU A 134 -3.93 7.49 -0.36
CA LEU A 134 -3.18 6.24 -0.20
C LEU A 134 -2.27 6.28 1.04
N GLY A 135 -1.61 7.42 1.29
CA GLY A 135 -0.75 7.61 2.46
C GLY A 135 -1.52 7.50 3.77
N VAL A 136 -2.74 8.08 3.85
CA VAL A 136 -3.63 7.93 5.02
C VAL A 136 -3.99 6.46 5.22
N ALA A 137 -4.47 5.77 4.18
CA ALA A 137 -4.88 4.37 4.27
C ALA A 137 -3.73 3.45 4.72
N VAL A 138 -2.54 3.64 4.12
CA VAL A 138 -1.32 2.90 4.47
C VAL A 138 -0.91 3.18 5.92
N SER A 139 -0.90 4.45 6.34
CA SER A 139 -0.50 4.83 7.70
C SER A 139 -1.45 4.26 8.76
N VAL A 140 -2.76 4.29 8.50
CA VAL A 140 -3.75 3.66 9.40
C VAL A 140 -3.50 2.15 9.49
N ALA A 141 -3.27 1.48 8.36
CA ALA A 141 -2.96 0.04 8.36
C ALA A 141 -1.67 -0.28 9.13
N LEU A 142 -0.59 0.46 8.88
CA LEU A 142 0.69 0.28 9.58
C LEU A 142 0.56 0.52 11.09
N MET A 143 -0.11 1.61 11.50
CA MET A 143 -0.36 1.90 12.92
C MET A 143 -1.19 0.80 13.58
N SER A 144 -2.26 0.36 12.95
CA SER A 144 -3.13 -0.69 13.50
C SER A 144 -2.37 -2.00 13.66
N LEU A 145 -1.67 -2.46 12.62
CA LEU A 145 -0.89 -3.70 12.67
C LEU A 145 0.21 -3.64 13.73
N SER A 146 0.95 -2.52 13.80
CA SER A 146 2.01 -2.33 14.78
C SER A 146 1.45 -2.26 16.20
N LEU A 147 0.35 -1.53 16.41
CA LEU A 147 -0.27 -1.36 17.72
C LEU A 147 -0.81 -2.71 18.23
N PHE A 148 -1.60 -3.44 17.44
CA PHE A 148 -2.13 -4.74 17.86
C PHE A 148 -1.04 -5.75 18.13
N SER A 149 -0.02 -5.82 17.28
CA SER A 149 1.13 -6.68 17.48
C SER A 149 1.86 -6.36 18.78
N LEU A 150 2.12 -5.07 19.04
CA LEU A 150 2.82 -4.61 20.25
C LEU A 150 1.98 -4.87 21.51
N VAL A 151 0.70 -4.48 21.49
CA VAL A 151 -0.21 -4.66 22.63
C VAL A 151 -0.31 -6.13 23.00
N PHE A 152 -0.55 -7.02 22.02
CA PHE A 152 -0.66 -8.46 22.31
C PHE A 152 0.66 -9.04 22.82
N THR A 153 1.79 -8.63 22.25
CA THR A 153 3.12 -9.11 22.69
C THR A 153 3.41 -8.71 24.14
N LEU A 154 2.95 -7.52 24.56
CA LEU A 154 3.23 -6.98 25.91
C LEU A 154 2.21 -7.38 26.97
N VAL A 155 1.16 -8.14 26.62
CA VAL A 155 0.13 -8.57 27.58
C VAL A 155 0.69 -9.23 28.84
N PRO A 156 1.72 -10.12 28.78
CA PRO A 156 2.25 -10.76 30.00
C PRO A 156 2.79 -9.79 31.04
N LEU A 157 3.14 -8.56 30.64
CA LEU A 157 3.65 -7.54 31.55
C LEU A 157 2.55 -6.87 32.39
N ASN A 158 1.29 -6.92 31.92
CA ASN A 158 0.21 -6.16 32.56
C ASN A 158 -1.13 -6.92 32.70
N TYR A 159 -1.19 -8.23 32.42
CA TYR A 159 -2.44 -9.00 32.42
C TYR A 159 -3.22 -8.95 33.72
N ARG A 160 -2.53 -8.80 34.88
CA ARG A 160 -3.15 -8.74 36.22
C ARG A 160 -3.90 -7.43 36.46
N ASN A 161 -3.53 -6.35 35.76
CA ASN A 161 -4.05 -5.01 36.04
C ASN A 161 -4.98 -4.50 34.94
N ALA A 162 -5.01 -5.18 33.78
CA ALA A 162 -5.79 -4.79 32.62
C ALA A 162 -6.86 -5.85 32.36
N ASN A 163 -8.11 -5.41 32.22
CA ASN A 163 -9.19 -6.28 31.78
C ASN A 163 -9.04 -6.53 30.26
N ILE A 164 -8.20 -7.52 29.93
CA ILE A 164 -7.87 -7.87 28.55
C ILE A 164 -8.67 -9.11 28.16
N GLY A 165 -9.37 -9.04 27.01
CA GLY A 165 -10.16 -10.18 26.53
C GLY A 165 -10.91 -9.86 25.25
N ILE A 166 -11.66 -10.84 24.80
CA ILE A 166 -12.60 -10.74 23.70
C ILE A 166 -14.01 -10.70 24.31
N PHE A 167 -14.70 -9.59 24.12
CA PHE A 167 -16.05 -9.35 24.66
C PHE A 167 -17.03 -9.14 23.51
N PRO A 168 -17.55 -10.22 22.91
CA PRO A 168 -18.52 -10.08 21.81
C PRO A 168 -19.82 -9.45 22.34
N PRO A 169 -20.48 -8.58 21.57
CA PRO A 169 -21.78 -8.02 21.91
C PRO A 169 -22.79 -9.14 22.22
N GLY A 170 -23.42 -9.09 23.38
CA GLY A 170 -24.36 -10.14 23.82
C GLY A 170 -23.71 -11.39 24.44
N GLY A 171 -22.38 -11.40 24.64
CA GLY A 171 -21.65 -12.48 25.30
C GLY A 171 -21.29 -13.66 24.42
N GLU A 172 -21.95 -13.86 23.31
CA GLU A 172 -21.65 -14.90 22.33
C GLU A 172 -22.01 -14.42 20.91
N VAL A 173 -21.10 -14.62 19.97
CA VAL A 173 -21.35 -14.46 18.54
C VAL A 173 -21.12 -15.80 17.85
N SER A 174 -22.15 -16.34 17.21
CA SER A 174 -22.08 -17.57 16.44
C SER A 174 -22.20 -17.27 14.95
N PHE A 175 -21.31 -17.88 14.16
CA PHE A 175 -21.30 -17.78 12.71
C PHE A 175 -21.15 -19.19 12.13
N ALA A 176 -22.03 -19.56 11.24
CA ALA A 176 -22.05 -20.91 10.65
C ALA A 176 -22.06 -20.83 9.11
N PRO A 177 -20.91 -20.56 8.47
CA PRO A 177 -20.84 -20.58 7.02
C PRO A 177 -21.13 -21.99 6.50
N THR A 178 -22.03 -22.06 5.51
CA THR A 178 -22.36 -23.30 4.81
C THR A 178 -21.88 -23.19 3.38
N VAL A 179 -21.06 -24.15 2.96
CA VAL A 179 -20.64 -24.31 1.56
C VAL A 179 -21.41 -25.49 0.99
N THR A 180 -22.26 -25.24 0.00
CA THR A 180 -23.05 -26.26 -0.68
C THR A 180 -22.37 -26.70 -1.96
N PHE A 181 -22.22 -27.98 -2.18
CA PHE A 181 -21.71 -28.58 -3.41
C PHE A 181 -22.84 -29.36 -4.08
N GLU A 182 -23.13 -29.05 -5.33
CA GLU A 182 -24.08 -29.78 -6.16
C GLU A 182 -23.32 -30.79 -7.00
N LEU A 183 -23.61 -32.10 -6.80
CA LEU A 183 -23.07 -33.19 -7.59
C LEU A 183 -24.25 -33.92 -8.28
N GLY A 184 -24.68 -33.42 -9.42
CA GLY A 184 -25.82 -33.96 -10.16
C GLY A 184 -27.13 -33.80 -9.38
N THR A 185 -27.73 -34.92 -8.89
CA THR A 185 -28.95 -34.92 -8.09
C THR A 185 -28.69 -34.87 -6.57
N TRP A 186 -27.44 -34.82 -6.14
CA TRP A 186 -27.02 -34.77 -4.74
C TRP A 186 -26.55 -33.39 -4.33
N GLU A 187 -27.15 -32.83 -3.27
CA GLU A 187 -26.68 -31.64 -2.61
C GLU A 187 -25.95 -32.04 -1.31
N MET A 188 -24.69 -31.67 -1.21
CA MET A 188 -23.89 -31.81 0.02
C MET A 188 -23.57 -30.46 0.60
N GLY A 189 -24.00 -30.19 1.83
CA GLY A 189 -23.70 -28.98 2.57
C GLY A 189 -22.65 -29.25 3.66
N LEU A 190 -21.52 -28.54 3.64
CA LEU A 190 -20.57 -28.49 4.74
C LEU A 190 -20.80 -27.21 5.54
N THR A 191 -21.28 -27.36 6.78
CA THR A 191 -21.46 -26.25 7.72
C THR A 191 -20.39 -26.31 8.78
N VAL A 192 -19.62 -25.23 8.94
CA VAL A 192 -18.60 -25.09 9.97
C VAL A 192 -19.10 -24.10 11.03
N PRO A 193 -19.61 -24.57 12.17
CA PRO A 193 -20.05 -23.67 13.24
C PRO A 193 -18.83 -23.05 13.94
N ILE A 194 -18.70 -21.75 13.87
CA ILE A 194 -17.70 -20.96 14.58
C ILE A 194 -18.42 -20.18 15.67
N ARG A 195 -18.03 -20.37 16.93
CA ARG A 195 -18.61 -19.66 18.08
C ARG A 195 -17.52 -18.85 18.75
N PHE A 196 -17.78 -17.55 18.93
CA PHE A 196 -16.93 -16.67 19.72
C PHE A 196 -17.65 -16.39 21.04
N THR A 197 -17.07 -16.89 22.12
CA THR A 197 -17.55 -16.65 23.48
C THR A 197 -16.67 -15.62 24.16
N THR A 198 -17.12 -15.06 25.28
CA THR A 198 -16.29 -14.20 26.12
C THR A 198 -15.05 -14.95 26.57
N TRP A 199 -13.89 -14.37 26.32
CA TRP A 199 -12.59 -14.87 26.76
C TRP A 199 -11.84 -13.76 27.47
N THR A 200 -11.40 -14.03 28.71
CA THR A 200 -10.62 -13.11 29.54
C THR A 200 -9.23 -13.68 29.77
N VAL A 201 -8.23 -12.82 29.86
CA VAL A 201 -6.85 -13.18 30.15
C VAL A 201 -6.65 -13.11 31.65
N ASP A 202 -6.94 -14.20 32.35
CA ASP A 202 -6.92 -14.25 33.83
C ASP A 202 -5.65 -14.96 34.37
N SER A 203 -4.95 -15.68 33.51
CA SER A 203 -3.75 -16.43 33.87
C SER A 203 -2.53 -16.03 33.04
N LEU A 204 -1.34 -16.33 33.57
CA LEU A 204 -0.09 -16.14 32.84
C LEU A 204 -0.05 -17.00 31.57
N SER A 205 -0.65 -18.18 31.61
CA SER A 205 -0.75 -19.04 30.40
C SER A 205 -1.55 -18.39 29.30
N ASP A 206 -2.71 -17.79 29.61
CA ASP A 206 -3.53 -17.07 28.62
C ASP A 206 -2.79 -15.84 28.08
N ALA A 207 -2.08 -15.11 28.96
CA ALA A 207 -1.25 -13.99 28.58
C ALA A 207 -0.12 -14.39 27.62
N LEU A 208 0.52 -15.55 27.86
CA LEU A 208 1.57 -16.07 26.97
C LEU A 208 1.02 -16.56 25.63
N VAL A 209 -0.18 -17.14 25.60
CA VAL A 209 -0.87 -17.52 24.36
C VAL A 209 -1.15 -16.25 23.52
N LEU A 210 -1.68 -15.20 24.16
CA LEU A 210 -1.96 -13.95 23.46
C LEU A 210 -0.67 -13.26 22.99
N SER A 211 0.38 -13.30 23.80
CA SER A 211 1.70 -12.75 23.46
C SER A 211 2.32 -13.48 22.24
N SER A 212 2.23 -14.81 22.22
CA SER A 212 2.70 -15.58 21.05
C SER A 212 1.93 -15.23 19.78
N SER A 213 0.63 -14.98 19.91
CA SER A 213 -0.20 -14.47 18.79
C SER A 213 0.24 -13.07 18.36
N GLY A 214 0.62 -12.21 19.30
CA GLY A 214 1.17 -10.88 19.00
C GLY A 214 2.49 -10.93 18.23
N ILE A 215 3.39 -11.84 18.63
CA ILE A 215 4.65 -12.08 17.93
C ILE A 215 4.37 -12.60 16.50
N PHE A 216 3.47 -13.57 16.36
CA PHE A 216 3.07 -14.06 15.04
C PHE A 216 2.50 -12.95 14.17
N LEU A 217 1.65 -12.09 14.75
CA LEU A 217 1.08 -10.91 14.07
C LEU A 217 2.19 -9.93 13.63
N ALA A 218 3.27 -9.77 14.41
CA ALA A 218 4.42 -8.94 14.01
C ALA A 218 5.05 -9.45 12.71
N PHE A 219 5.31 -10.76 12.60
CA PHE A 219 5.84 -11.34 11.38
C PHE A 219 4.84 -11.21 10.22
N ALA A 220 3.58 -11.52 10.45
CA ALA A 220 2.52 -11.34 9.44
C ALA A 220 2.42 -9.89 8.96
N SER A 221 2.54 -8.92 9.87
CA SER A 221 2.53 -7.49 9.54
C SER A 221 3.66 -7.10 8.59
N LEU A 222 4.86 -7.64 8.75
CA LEU A 222 5.97 -7.40 7.83
C LEU A 222 5.71 -7.97 6.43
N HIS A 223 4.99 -9.10 6.32
CA HIS A 223 4.55 -9.60 5.02
C HIS A 223 3.49 -8.69 4.39
N VAL A 224 2.56 -8.17 5.19
CA VAL A 224 1.58 -7.18 4.72
C VAL A 224 2.28 -5.90 4.23
N VAL A 225 3.31 -5.42 4.96
CA VAL A 225 4.16 -4.30 4.51
C VAL A 225 4.75 -4.56 3.13
N ASN A 226 5.35 -5.74 2.93
CA ASN A 226 5.94 -6.08 1.63
C ASN A 226 4.89 -6.20 0.52
N LEU A 227 3.70 -6.74 0.81
CA LEU A 227 2.60 -6.81 -0.14
C LEU A 227 2.09 -5.41 -0.52
N MET A 228 1.89 -4.52 0.47
CA MET A 228 1.48 -3.13 0.22
C MET A 228 2.51 -2.39 -0.61
N ALA A 229 3.80 -2.56 -0.31
CA ALA A 229 4.89 -1.97 -1.06
C ALA A 229 4.91 -2.46 -2.51
N TRP A 230 4.70 -3.75 -2.74
CA TRP A 230 4.59 -4.32 -4.08
C TRP A 230 3.40 -3.75 -4.86
N LEU A 231 2.20 -3.68 -4.25
CA LEU A 231 1.01 -3.09 -4.88
C LEU A 231 1.23 -1.62 -5.25
N LEU A 232 1.88 -0.86 -4.37
CA LEU A 232 2.17 0.55 -4.62
C LEU A 232 3.28 0.75 -5.64
N GLY A 233 4.26 -0.13 -5.68
CA GLY A 233 5.28 -0.17 -6.74
C GLY A 233 4.65 -0.41 -8.12
N TRP A 234 3.75 -1.38 -8.21
CA TRP A 234 2.97 -1.65 -9.41
C TRP A 234 2.11 -0.44 -9.83
N TYR A 235 1.39 0.17 -8.87
CA TYR A 235 0.62 1.39 -9.09
C TYR A 235 1.48 2.55 -9.62
N THR A 236 2.65 2.77 -9.03
CA THR A 236 3.60 3.79 -9.46
C THR A 236 4.12 3.50 -10.87
N ARG A 237 4.44 2.25 -11.17
CA ARG A 237 4.89 1.82 -12.50
C ARG A 237 3.82 2.06 -13.57
N ILE A 238 2.55 1.79 -13.28
CA ILE A 238 1.44 2.05 -14.23
C ILE A 238 1.27 3.53 -14.51
N LEU A 239 1.28 4.37 -13.48
CA LEU A 239 0.99 5.79 -13.65
C LEU A 239 2.20 6.60 -14.11
N LEU A 240 3.38 6.29 -13.62
CA LEU A 240 4.59 7.08 -13.86
C LEU A 240 5.57 6.41 -14.84
N GLY A 241 5.42 5.11 -15.09
CA GLY A 241 6.16 4.41 -16.12
C GLY A 241 5.82 4.95 -17.50
N GLY A 242 6.80 5.01 -18.38
CA GLY A 242 6.58 5.37 -19.77
C GLY A 242 5.53 4.45 -20.37
N SER A 243 4.45 5.00 -20.96
CA SER A 243 3.46 4.20 -21.64
C SER A 243 4.08 3.60 -22.91
N ASP A 244 4.74 2.50 -22.76
CA ASP A 244 4.84 1.58 -23.87
C ASP A 244 3.44 0.94 -23.97
N ARG A 245 2.62 1.47 -24.90
CA ARG A 245 1.31 0.86 -25.22
C ARG A 245 1.46 -0.62 -25.54
N SER A 246 2.66 -1.05 -25.92
CA SER A 246 3.03 -2.44 -26.14
C SER A 246 3.08 -3.28 -24.86
N ALA A 247 3.39 -2.71 -23.69
CA ALA A 247 3.45 -3.46 -22.43
C ALA A 247 2.05 -3.72 -21.86
N LEU A 248 1.16 -2.72 -21.89
CA LEU A 248 -0.24 -2.92 -21.48
C LEU A 248 -0.98 -3.86 -22.47
N ARG A 249 -0.74 -3.70 -23.78
CA ARG A 249 -1.34 -4.56 -24.78
C ARG A 249 -0.88 -6.02 -24.66
N ARG A 250 0.39 -6.26 -24.35
CA ARG A 250 0.92 -7.60 -24.07
C ARG A 250 0.35 -8.23 -22.81
N ALA A 251 0.07 -7.44 -21.76
CA ALA A 251 -0.54 -7.94 -20.52
C ALA A 251 -2.02 -8.30 -20.64
N PHE A 252 -2.71 -7.84 -21.71
CA PHE A 252 -4.12 -8.17 -22.00
C PHE A 252 -4.28 -9.13 -23.19
N GLU A 253 -3.22 -9.43 -23.94
CA GLU A 253 -3.23 -10.38 -25.06
C GLU A 253 -2.67 -11.78 -24.66
N GLU A 254 -2.18 -11.95 -23.42
CA GLU A 254 -1.84 -13.23 -22.77
C GLU A 254 -2.91 -13.65 -21.74
#